data_d3428c05d4187efedd49d1050e941a0c
#
_entry.id   d3428c05d4187efedd49d1050e941a0c
#
_cell.length_a   1.000
_cell.length_b   1.000
_cell.length_c   1.000
_cell.angle_alpha   90.00
_cell.angle_beta   90.00
_cell.angle_gamma   90.00
#
_symmetry.space_group_name_H-M   'P 1'
#
loop_
_entity.id
_entity.type
_entity.pdbx_description
1 polymer ?
#
loop_
_entity_poly.entity_id
_entity_poly.type
_entity_poly.pdbx_seq_one_letter_code
_entity_poly.pdbx_strand_id
1 'polypeptide(L)'
;MNAFFVIKRDGSRIGFDLQRITNAIKKAASAVNIVDEIYIHDLSQRINTEIFSHYQHEIDINQIQKIVEDHLMTSKYPQIARAYIEYRHDRDLAREKRSQLTKEIEGLIEQSNVELLNENAN
;
A
#
# COMPACT_ATOMS: atom_id res chain seq x y z
N MET A 1 7.00 20.75 15.52
CA MET A 1 6.94 19.83 14.38
C MET A 1 5.52 19.33 14.22
N ASN A 2 4.98 19.52 13.03
CA ASN A 2 3.66 18.99 12.75
C ASN A 2 3.78 17.52 12.34
N ALA A 3 3.05 16.65 13.01
CA ALA A 3 2.98 15.26 12.63
C ALA A 3 2.29 15.13 11.26
N PHE A 4 2.77 14.21 10.43
CA PHE A 4 2.22 13.93 9.12
C PHE A 4 1.85 12.46 9.01
N PHE A 5 0.62 12.17 8.61
CA PHE A 5 0.07 10.82 8.66
C PHE A 5 -0.37 10.33 7.28
N VAL A 6 -0.33 9.01 7.13
CA VAL A 6 -0.91 8.33 5.97
C VAL A 6 -2.22 7.69 6.43
N ILE A 7 -3.28 7.92 5.67
CA ILE A 7 -4.57 7.26 5.90
C ILE A 7 -4.59 5.97 5.10
N LYS A 8 -4.67 4.85 5.80
CA LYS A 8 -4.73 3.52 5.20
C LYS A 8 -6.12 3.24 4.64
N ARG A 9 -6.26 2.14 3.92
CA ARG A 9 -7.53 1.75 3.28
C ARG A 9 -8.65 1.49 4.27
N ASP A 10 -8.31 1.04 5.48
CA ASP A 10 -9.26 0.79 6.56
C ASP A 10 -9.62 2.07 7.34
N GLY A 11 -9.09 3.22 6.93
CA GLY A 11 -9.31 4.50 7.59
C GLY A 11 -8.35 4.78 8.74
N SER A 12 -7.51 3.82 9.12
CA SER A 12 -6.54 4.04 10.20
C SER A 12 -5.40 4.95 9.74
N ARG A 13 -4.73 5.57 10.70
CA ARG A 13 -3.61 6.47 10.46
C ARG A 13 -2.31 5.83 10.90
N ILE A 14 -1.27 6.01 10.08
CA ILE A 14 0.11 5.68 10.47
C ILE A 14 0.99 6.88 10.18
N GLY A 15 2.11 6.99 10.90
CA GLY A 15 3.08 8.04 10.62
C GLY A 15 3.66 7.90 9.22
N PHE A 16 3.87 9.04 8.55
CA PHE A 16 4.50 9.04 7.23
C PHE A 16 5.97 8.67 7.36
N ASP A 17 6.40 7.74 6.51
CA ASP A 17 7.79 7.28 6.47
C ASP A 17 8.22 7.13 5.00
N LEU A 18 9.08 8.05 4.56
CA LEU A 18 9.60 8.04 3.19
C LEU A 18 10.32 6.73 2.86
N GLN A 19 10.92 6.09 3.85
CA GLN A 19 11.66 4.84 3.64
C GLN A 19 10.76 3.74 3.09
N ARG A 20 9.49 3.73 3.45
CA ARG A 20 8.53 2.76 2.90
C ARG A 20 8.35 2.93 1.39
N ILE A 21 8.27 4.19 0.94
CA ILE A 21 8.19 4.51 -0.50
C ILE A 21 9.48 4.09 -1.19
N THR A 22 10.62 4.46 -0.63
CA THR A 22 11.93 4.10 -1.18
C THR A 22 12.08 2.59 -1.29
N ASN A 23 11.69 1.84 -0.27
CA ASN A 23 11.77 0.38 -0.28
C ASN A 23 10.87 -0.24 -1.36
N ALA A 24 9.66 0.31 -1.55
CA ALA A 24 8.75 -0.15 -2.60
C ALA A 24 9.36 0.05 -3.99
N ILE A 25 9.99 1.21 -4.22
CA ILE A 25 10.67 1.50 -5.49
C ILE A 25 11.87 0.56 -5.68
N LYS A 26 12.64 0.31 -4.63
CA LYS A 26 13.77 -0.63 -4.69
C LYS A 26 13.33 -2.04 -5.06
N LYS A 27 12.22 -2.50 -4.49
CA LYS A 27 11.66 -3.82 -4.82
C LYS A 27 11.23 -3.90 -6.29
N ALA A 28 10.58 -2.86 -6.79
CA ALA A 28 10.17 -2.79 -8.19
C ALA A 28 11.40 -2.77 -9.12
N ALA A 29 12.42 -2.00 -8.77
CA ALA A 29 13.67 -1.94 -9.53
C ALA A 29 14.37 -3.29 -9.56
N SER A 30 14.43 -3.98 -8.42
CA SER A 30 15.02 -5.32 -8.34
C SER A 30 14.29 -6.33 -9.22
N ALA A 31 12.98 -6.22 -9.31
CA ALA A 31 12.16 -7.12 -10.13
C ALA A 31 12.50 -7.02 -11.62
N VAL A 32 13.01 -5.88 -12.07
CA VAL A 32 13.45 -5.67 -13.47
C VAL A 32 14.97 -5.57 -13.59
N ASN A 33 15.71 -6.03 -12.57
CA ASN A 33 17.17 -6.08 -12.54
C ASN A 33 17.86 -4.73 -12.72
N ILE A 34 17.26 -3.67 -12.20
CA ILE A 34 17.83 -2.33 -12.21
C ILE A 34 18.36 -2.02 -10.82
N VAL A 35 19.65 -1.67 -10.74
CA VAL A 35 20.31 -1.24 -9.51
C VAL A 35 20.90 0.14 -9.77
N ASP A 36 20.15 1.18 -9.43
CA ASP A 36 20.56 2.57 -9.60
C ASP A 36 20.12 3.35 -8.35
N GLU A 37 20.97 3.31 -7.34
CA GLU A 37 20.64 3.90 -6.04
C GLU A 37 20.54 5.43 -6.09
N ILE A 38 21.32 6.08 -6.93
CA ILE A 38 21.25 7.53 -7.11
C ILE A 38 19.88 7.91 -7.67
N TYR A 39 19.44 7.19 -8.70
CA TYR A 39 18.13 7.39 -9.29
C TYR A 39 17.01 7.20 -8.26
N ILE A 40 17.07 6.11 -7.50
CA ILE A 40 16.05 5.79 -6.49
C ILE A 40 16.00 6.87 -5.40
N HIS A 41 17.17 7.31 -4.93
CA HIS A 41 17.26 8.37 -3.93
C HIS A 41 16.66 9.69 -4.45
N ASP A 42 17.08 10.12 -5.64
CA ASP A 42 16.59 11.36 -6.25
C ASP A 42 15.09 11.32 -6.48
N LEU A 43 14.58 10.20 -6.97
CA LEU A 43 13.15 10.02 -7.19
C LEU A 43 12.38 10.09 -5.89
N SER A 44 12.86 9.42 -4.85
CA SER A 44 12.25 9.46 -3.52
C SER A 44 12.19 10.88 -2.97
N GLN A 45 13.24 11.65 -3.14
CA GLN A 45 13.27 13.03 -2.68
C GLN A 45 12.29 13.92 -3.43
N ARG A 46 12.14 13.72 -4.74
CA ARG A 46 11.16 14.45 -5.56
C ARG A 46 9.74 14.12 -5.12
N ILE A 47 9.46 12.86 -4.87
CA ILE A 47 8.15 12.41 -4.37
C ILE A 47 7.87 13.06 -3.02
N ASN A 48 8.84 13.04 -2.12
CA ASN A 48 8.73 13.65 -0.80
C ASN A 48 8.41 15.13 -0.91
N THR A 49 9.11 15.86 -1.78
CA THR A 49 8.89 17.27 -2.02
C THR A 49 7.48 17.54 -2.51
N GLU A 50 7.00 16.74 -3.47
CA GLU A 50 5.64 16.91 -3.99
C GLU A 50 4.59 16.67 -2.90
N ILE A 51 4.74 15.62 -2.11
CA ILE A 51 3.80 15.32 -1.03
C ILE A 51 3.72 16.49 -0.04
N PHE A 52 4.86 16.97 0.45
CA PHE A 52 4.88 18.06 1.43
C PHE A 52 4.52 19.41 0.85
N SER A 53 4.56 19.57 -0.48
CA SER A 53 4.09 20.80 -1.14
C SER A 53 2.58 20.89 -1.22
N HIS A 54 1.90 19.76 -1.29
CA HIS A 54 0.45 19.72 -1.53
C HIS A 54 -0.38 19.27 -0.33
N TYR A 55 0.24 18.64 0.66
CA TYR A 55 -0.45 18.08 1.82
C TYR A 55 0.17 18.58 3.11
N GLN A 56 -0.66 18.95 4.08
CA GLN A 56 -0.17 19.58 5.34
C GLN A 56 -0.13 18.61 6.53
N HIS A 57 -1.16 17.78 6.68
CA HIS A 57 -1.32 16.96 7.89
C HIS A 57 -1.45 15.47 7.59
N GLU A 58 -2.04 15.15 6.47
CA GLU A 58 -2.31 13.76 6.11
C GLU A 58 -2.45 13.60 4.61
N ILE A 59 -2.23 12.37 4.14
CA ILE A 59 -2.40 11.99 2.75
C ILE A 59 -2.96 10.57 2.70
N ASP A 60 -3.91 10.34 1.80
CA ASP A 60 -4.47 9.02 1.57
C ASP A 60 -3.46 8.13 0.85
N ILE A 61 -3.43 6.84 1.21
CA ILE A 61 -2.51 5.87 0.59
C ILE A 61 -2.67 5.79 -0.93
N ASN A 62 -3.90 5.95 -1.45
CA ASN A 62 -4.13 5.93 -2.88
C ASN A 62 -3.51 7.14 -3.58
N GLN A 63 -3.48 8.29 -2.92
CA GLN A 63 -2.81 9.48 -3.44
C GLN A 63 -1.29 9.29 -3.49
N ILE A 64 -0.73 8.68 -2.46
CA ILE A 64 0.71 8.36 -2.45
C ILE A 64 1.04 7.44 -3.63
N GLN A 65 0.26 6.38 -3.82
CA GLN A 65 0.49 5.42 -4.90
C GLN A 65 0.44 6.09 -6.27
N LYS A 66 -0.52 6.99 -6.47
CA LYS A 66 -0.64 7.74 -7.72
C LYS A 66 0.57 8.63 -7.97
N ILE A 67 1.01 9.35 -6.93
CA ILE A 67 2.18 10.23 -7.02
C ILE A 67 3.42 9.42 -7.38
N VAL A 68 3.63 8.28 -6.72
CA VAL A 68 4.78 7.40 -6.99
C VAL A 68 4.72 6.88 -8.43
N GLU A 69 3.56 6.41 -8.88
CA GLU A 69 3.39 5.91 -10.25
C GLU A 69 3.69 6.99 -11.30
N ASP A 70 3.14 8.18 -11.10
CA ASP A 70 3.35 9.30 -12.03
C ASP A 70 4.82 9.64 -12.16
N HIS A 71 5.55 9.70 -11.05
CA HIS A 71 7.00 9.96 -11.06
C HIS A 71 7.77 8.84 -11.75
N LEU A 72 7.40 7.60 -11.49
CA LEU A 72 8.07 6.45 -12.11
C LEU A 72 7.82 6.39 -13.62
N MET A 73 6.59 6.67 -14.06
CA MET A 73 6.22 6.61 -15.48
C MET A 73 6.96 7.64 -16.32
N THR A 74 7.23 8.81 -15.77
CA THR A 74 7.94 9.88 -16.47
C THR A 74 9.44 9.87 -16.21
N SER A 75 9.94 8.86 -15.51
CA SER A 75 11.35 8.76 -15.16
C SER A 75 12.17 8.03 -16.21
N LYS A 76 13.47 7.91 -15.92
CA LYS A 76 14.46 7.24 -16.77
C LYS A 76 14.13 5.76 -17.03
N TYR A 77 13.44 5.10 -16.10
CA TYR A 77 13.17 3.66 -16.17
C TYR A 77 11.67 3.37 -16.11
N PRO A 78 10.94 3.51 -17.23
CA PRO A 78 9.49 3.20 -17.24
C PRO A 78 9.16 1.76 -16.86
N GLN A 79 10.09 0.83 -17.05
CA GLN A 79 9.89 -0.57 -16.66
C GLN A 79 9.75 -0.75 -15.15
N ILE A 80 10.35 0.15 -14.36
CA ILE A 80 10.16 0.14 -12.89
C ILE A 80 8.72 0.52 -12.55
N ALA A 81 8.13 1.47 -13.30
CA ALA A 81 6.74 1.85 -13.11
C ALA A 81 5.81 0.66 -13.32
N ARG A 82 6.03 -0.12 -14.36
CA ARG A 82 5.23 -1.32 -14.63
C ARG A 82 5.35 -2.35 -13.52
N ALA A 83 6.56 -2.61 -13.07
CA ALA A 83 6.80 -3.55 -11.97
C ALA A 83 6.13 -3.08 -10.68
N TYR A 84 6.19 -1.79 -10.38
CA TYR A 84 5.54 -1.21 -9.21
C TYR A 84 4.02 -1.37 -9.27
N ILE A 85 3.41 -1.07 -10.42
CA ILE A 85 1.96 -1.17 -10.62
C ILE A 85 1.51 -2.62 -10.50
N GLU A 86 2.22 -3.56 -11.11
CA GLU A 86 1.92 -4.98 -11.02
C GLU A 86 2.01 -5.49 -9.59
N TYR A 87 3.07 -5.14 -8.88
CA TYR A 87 3.26 -5.55 -7.48
C TYR A 87 2.13 -5.00 -6.59
N ARG A 88 1.76 -3.74 -6.78
CA ARG A 88 0.66 -3.14 -6.03
C ARG A 88 -0.65 -3.84 -6.32
N HIS A 89 -0.92 -4.12 -7.61
CA HIS A 89 -2.12 -4.82 -8.03
C HIS A 89 -2.22 -6.20 -7.39
N ASP A 90 -1.13 -6.96 -7.41
CA ASP A 90 -1.07 -8.29 -6.81
C ASP A 90 -1.30 -8.25 -5.29
N ARG A 91 -0.73 -7.27 -4.62
CA ARG A 91 -0.96 -7.06 -3.19
C ARG A 91 -2.41 -6.73 -2.88
N ASP A 92 -3.05 -5.92 -3.71
CA ASP A 92 -4.44 -5.55 -3.55
C ASP A 92 -5.35 -6.76 -3.72
N LEU A 93 -5.09 -7.58 -4.72
CA LEU A 93 -5.83 -8.84 -4.93
C LEU A 93 -5.65 -9.78 -3.74
N ALA A 94 -4.44 -9.92 -3.24
CA ALA A 94 -4.16 -10.78 -2.09
C ALA A 94 -4.90 -10.29 -0.83
N ARG A 95 -5.00 -8.98 -0.63
CA ARG A 95 -5.77 -8.40 0.47
C ARG A 95 -7.25 -8.67 0.34
N GLU A 96 -7.80 -8.52 -0.86
CA GLU A 96 -9.21 -8.81 -1.12
C GLU A 96 -9.53 -10.27 -0.83
N LYS A 97 -8.69 -11.18 -1.30
CA LYS A 97 -8.85 -12.62 -1.04
C LYS A 97 -8.80 -12.93 0.43
N ARG A 98 -7.84 -12.36 1.17
CA ARG A 98 -7.74 -12.56 2.62
C ARG A 98 -8.93 -11.98 3.36
N SER A 99 -9.39 -10.80 2.98
CA SER A 99 -10.55 -10.17 3.58
C SER A 99 -11.81 -11.00 3.35
N GLN A 100 -11.99 -11.49 2.13
CA GLN A 100 -13.13 -12.34 1.78
C GLN A 100 -13.08 -13.66 2.55
N LEU A 101 -11.91 -14.30 2.61
CA LEU A 101 -11.72 -15.54 3.37
C LEU A 101 -12.01 -15.34 4.85
N THR A 102 -11.55 -14.24 5.42
CA THR A 102 -11.81 -13.88 6.81
C THR A 102 -13.31 -13.74 7.07
N LYS A 103 -14.03 -13.07 6.17
CA LYS A 103 -15.49 -12.93 6.28
C LYS A 103 -16.19 -14.27 6.20
N GLU A 104 -15.75 -15.14 5.31
CA GLU A 104 -16.30 -16.50 5.18
C GLU A 104 -16.08 -17.33 6.45
N ILE A 105 -14.87 -17.25 7.02
CA ILE A 105 -14.54 -17.95 8.27
C ILE A 105 -15.37 -17.39 9.42
N GLU A 106 -15.50 -16.08 9.54
CA GLU A 106 -16.34 -15.45 10.56
C GLU A 106 -17.79 -15.89 10.43
N GLY A 107 -18.33 -15.94 9.22
CA GLY A 107 -19.67 -16.43 8.97
C GLY A 107 -19.86 -17.88 9.40
N LEU A 108 -18.89 -18.75 9.11
CA LEU A 108 -18.92 -20.14 9.53
C LEU A 108 -18.87 -20.29 11.06
N ILE A 109 -18.04 -19.49 11.73
CA ILE A 109 -17.95 -19.51 13.20
C ILE A 109 -19.27 -19.07 13.82
N GLU A 110 -19.88 -17.99 13.31
CA GLU A 110 -21.17 -17.52 13.78
C GLU A 110 -22.27 -18.57 13.62
N GLN A 111 -22.30 -19.23 12.45
CA GLN A 111 -23.25 -20.29 12.20
C GLN A 111 -23.06 -21.47 13.15
N SER A 112 -21.83 -21.88 13.39
CA SER A 112 -21.51 -22.94 14.35
C SER A 112 -21.97 -22.58 15.77
N ASN A 113 -21.75 -21.35 16.18
CA ASN A 113 -22.18 -20.87 17.49
C ASN A 113 -23.70 -20.87 17.63
N VAL A 114 -24.42 -20.45 16.59
CA VAL A 114 -25.88 -20.49 16.58
C VAL A 114 -26.39 -21.95 16.69
N GLU A 115 -25.79 -22.86 15.95
CA GLU A 115 -26.15 -24.27 16.00
C GLU A 115 -25.92 -24.87 17.40
N LEU A 116 -24.78 -24.55 18.02
CA LEU A 116 -24.48 -24.99 19.39
C LEU A 116 -25.48 -24.43 20.40
N LEU A 117 -25.86 -23.16 20.27
CA LEU A 117 -26.85 -22.52 21.12
C LEU A 117 -28.22 -23.19 20.94
N ASN A 118 -28.61 -23.52 19.73
CA ASN A 118 -29.86 -24.19 19.45
C ASN A 118 -29.88 -25.62 20.03
N GLU A 119 -28.78 -26.34 19.95
CA GLU A 119 -28.66 -27.67 20.56
C GLU A 119 -28.76 -27.60 22.08
N ASN A 120 -28.15 -26.58 22.70
CA ASN A 120 -28.18 -26.40 24.14
C ASN A 120 -29.53 -25.91 24.65
N ALA A 121 -30.34 -25.30 23.80
CA ALA A 121 -31.68 -24.82 24.15
C ALA A 121 -32.70 -25.92 24.28
N ASN A 122 -32.40 -27.11 23.81
CA ASN A 122 -33.27 -28.29 23.96
C ASN A 122 -32.95 -29.07 25.24
#